data_7b98f62b638611ed2159bb3794fde3c1
#
_entry.id   7b98f62b638611ed2159bb3794fde3c1
#
_cell.length_a   1.000
_cell.length_b   1.000
_cell.length_c   1.000
_cell.angle_alpha   90.00
_cell.angle_beta   90.00
_cell.angle_gamma   90.00
#
_symmetry.space_group_name_H-M   'P 1'
#
loop_
_entity.id
_entity.type
_entity.pdbx_description
1 polymer ?
#
loop_
_entity_poly.entity_id
_entity_poly.type
_entity_poly.pdbx_seq_one_letter_code
_entity_poly.pdbx_strand_id
1 'polypeptide(L)'
;MYPPRIQLFREQHTEAEIDYPRPERLVNGNPKRTTWNHFTNHSGEVFMGVWACEVGSWQIEMGLDEDEYFYVTEGAGALIETDGTRREFRVGDAVIIPAGFKGIFEVTEPMKKHYVIIDRQEQIA
;
A
#
# COMPACT_ATOMS: atom_id res chain seq x y z
N MET A 1 -5.07 12.94 -28.86
CA MET A 1 -4.20 12.14 -27.98
C MET A 1 -2.97 12.95 -27.60
N TYR A 2 -2.72 13.08 -26.33
CA TYR A 2 -1.56 13.81 -25.84
C TYR A 2 -0.35 12.87 -25.76
N PRO A 3 0.86 13.34 -26.10
CA PRO A 3 2.05 12.51 -25.94
C PRO A 3 2.28 12.20 -24.45
N PRO A 4 2.81 11.01 -24.15
CA PRO A 4 3.16 10.68 -22.77
C PRO A 4 4.17 11.66 -22.19
N ARG A 5 3.97 12.05 -20.95
CA ARG A 5 4.86 12.99 -20.24
C ARG A 5 5.43 12.34 -18.99
N ILE A 6 6.66 12.68 -18.68
CA ILE A 6 7.28 12.30 -17.42
C ILE A 6 6.56 13.03 -16.29
N GLN A 7 6.29 12.31 -15.19
CA GLN A 7 5.63 12.83 -14.02
C GLN A 7 6.54 12.67 -12.81
N LEU A 8 6.67 13.72 -12.02
CA LEU A 8 7.41 13.68 -10.77
C LEU A 8 6.41 13.77 -9.63
N PHE A 9 6.54 12.91 -8.62
CA PHE A 9 5.63 12.91 -7.49
C PHE A 9 5.54 14.29 -6.82
N ARG A 10 6.68 14.98 -6.67
CA ARG A 10 6.72 16.29 -6.03
C ARG A 10 5.93 17.38 -6.78
N GLU A 11 5.59 17.13 -8.04
CA GLU A 11 4.86 18.09 -8.87
C GLU A 11 3.38 17.76 -8.99
N GLN A 12 2.93 16.68 -8.34
CA GLN A 12 1.53 16.27 -8.40
C GLN A 12 0.69 17.07 -7.40
N HIS A 13 -0.55 17.37 -7.79
CA HIS A 13 -1.53 18.07 -6.96
C HIS A 13 -2.70 17.14 -6.64
N THR A 14 -2.39 15.93 -6.20
CA THR A 14 -3.39 14.90 -5.93
C THR A 14 -4.08 15.17 -4.60
N GLU A 15 -5.40 15.08 -4.60
CA GLU A 15 -6.17 15.15 -3.35
C GLU A 15 -5.94 13.90 -2.51
N ALA A 16 -5.78 14.11 -1.20
CA ALA A 16 -5.63 13.01 -0.27
C ALA A 16 -6.97 12.30 -0.07
N GLU A 17 -6.94 10.97 -0.07
CA GLU A 17 -8.07 10.14 0.33
C GLU A 17 -7.78 9.57 1.71
N ILE A 18 -8.72 9.73 2.62
CA ILE A 18 -8.57 9.26 4.00
C ILE A 18 -9.53 8.10 4.23
N ASP A 19 -9.02 7.02 4.80
CA ASP A 19 -9.85 5.90 5.21
C ASP A 19 -9.33 5.26 6.50
N TYR A 20 -10.04 4.27 6.98
CA TYR A 20 -9.70 3.46 8.15
C TYR A 20 -9.88 2.00 7.80
N PRO A 21 -9.15 1.08 8.45
CA PRO A 21 -9.41 -0.34 8.23
C PRO A 21 -10.85 -0.69 8.61
N ARG A 22 -11.40 -1.70 7.96
CA ARG A 22 -12.72 -2.21 8.35
C ARG A 22 -12.68 -2.68 9.80
N PRO A 23 -13.70 -2.37 10.61
CA PRO A 23 -13.71 -2.73 12.03
C PRO A 23 -13.43 -4.22 12.30
N GLU A 24 -13.97 -5.11 11.45
CA GLU A 24 -13.79 -6.56 11.60
C GLU A 24 -12.36 -7.03 11.31
N ARG A 25 -11.54 -6.19 10.70
CA ARG A 25 -10.13 -6.51 10.41
C ARG A 25 -9.17 -5.95 11.44
N LEU A 26 -9.63 -5.06 12.32
CA LEU A 26 -8.75 -4.41 13.29
C LEU A 26 -8.17 -5.44 14.27
N VAL A 27 -6.86 -5.32 14.50
CA VAL A 27 -6.13 -6.07 15.52
C VAL A 27 -5.80 -5.16 16.68
N ASN A 28 -5.24 -3.97 16.41
CA ASN A 28 -4.89 -3.01 17.44
C ASN A 28 -5.06 -1.59 16.92
N GLY A 29 -5.73 -0.75 17.72
CA GLY A 29 -5.98 0.63 17.35
C GLY A 29 -6.99 0.78 16.23
N ASN A 30 -7.09 1.99 15.70
CA ASN A 30 -7.90 2.32 14.52
C ASN A 30 -7.14 3.37 13.72
N PRO A 31 -6.07 2.97 13.02
CA PRO A 31 -5.17 3.92 12.39
C PRO A 31 -5.81 4.60 11.18
N LYS A 32 -5.68 5.92 11.12
CA LYS A 32 -6.05 6.69 9.95
C LYS A 32 -5.03 6.41 8.86
N ARG A 33 -5.51 6.12 7.65
CA ARG A 33 -4.69 5.92 6.46
C ARG A 33 -4.99 7.05 5.47
N THR A 34 -3.94 7.57 4.86
CA THR A 34 -4.05 8.64 3.87
C THR A 34 -3.35 8.19 2.60
N THR A 35 -4.05 8.30 1.46
CA THR A 35 -3.53 7.88 0.16
C THR A 35 -3.52 9.05 -0.80
N TRP A 36 -2.37 9.28 -1.45
CA TRP A 36 -2.24 10.19 -2.58
C TRP A 36 -1.90 9.34 -3.81
N ASN A 37 -2.92 8.94 -4.54
CA ASN A 37 -2.70 8.12 -5.75
C ASN A 37 -2.35 9.03 -6.91
N HIS A 38 -1.05 9.16 -7.19
CA HIS A 38 -0.54 10.09 -8.19
C HIS A 38 -0.72 9.60 -9.62
N PHE A 39 -0.83 8.29 -9.82
CA PHE A 39 -0.87 7.73 -11.15
C PHE A 39 -1.69 6.45 -11.19
N THR A 40 -2.56 6.36 -12.19
CA THR A 40 -3.23 5.13 -12.58
C THR A 40 -2.99 4.96 -14.09
N ASN A 41 -2.52 3.79 -14.51
CA ASN A 41 -2.23 3.57 -15.91
C ASN A 41 -3.53 3.44 -16.73
N HIS A 42 -3.37 3.41 -18.05
CA HIS A 42 -4.50 3.42 -18.99
C HIS A 42 -5.50 2.29 -18.77
N SER A 43 -5.02 1.08 -18.47
CA SER A 43 -5.90 -0.07 -18.26
C SER A 43 -6.53 -0.12 -16.85
N GLY A 44 -6.09 0.75 -15.93
CA GLY A 44 -6.60 0.74 -14.56
C GLY A 44 -6.05 -0.39 -13.71
N GLU A 45 -4.90 -0.95 -14.10
CA GLU A 45 -4.29 -2.09 -13.41
C GLU A 45 -3.08 -1.71 -12.58
N VAL A 46 -2.47 -0.55 -12.83
CA VAL A 46 -1.27 -0.11 -12.12
C VAL A 46 -1.56 1.20 -11.41
N PHE A 47 -1.24 1.23 -10.12
CA PHE A 47 -1.45 2.39 -9.26
C PHE A 47 -0.14 2.75 -8.59
N MET A 48 0.21 4.03 -8.59
CA MET A 48 1.44 4.52 -7.97
C MET A 48 1.16 5.78 -7.18
N GLY A 49 1.72 5.87 -5.99
CA GLY A 49 1.52 7.05 -5.18
C GLY A 49 2.23 6.98 -3.84
N VAL A 50 1.69 7.74 -2.90
CA VAL A 50 2.20 7.84 -1.54
C VAL A 50 1.09 7.45 -0.57
N TRP A 51 1.46 6.74 0.49
CA TRP A 51 0.54 6.31 1.53
C TRP A 51 1.14 6.61 2.89
N ALA A 52 0.33 7.13 3.78
CA ALA A 52 0.72 7.42 5.15
C ALA A 52 -0.25 6.75 6.12
N CYS A 53 0.23 6.34 7.30
CA CYS A 53 -0.60 5.64 8.26
C CYS A 53 -0.13 5.90 9.69
N GLU A 54 -1.12 6.05 10.57
CA GLU A 54 -0.90 6.12 12.01
C GLU A 54 -0.57 4.74 12.58
N VAL A 55 -0.06 4.70 13.82
CA VAL A 55 0.23 3.45 14.53
C VAL A 55 -1.04 2.62 14.71
N GLY A 56 -0.94 1.33 14.43
CA GLY A 56 -2.02 0.37 14.55
C GLY A 56 -1.76 -0.86 13.73
N SER A 57 -2.66 -1.84 13.80
CA SER A 57 -2.52 -3.07 13.03
C SER A 57 -3.88 -3.62 12.62
N TRP A 58 -3.90 -4.27 11.47
CA TRP A 58 -5.13 -4.87 10.92
C TRP A 58 -4.79 -6.04 10.00
N GLN A 59 -5.77 -6.92 9.82
CA GLN A 59 -5.64 -8.04 8.90
C GLN A 59 -5.74 -7.56 7.46
N ILE A 60 -4.87 -8.07 6.60
CA ILE A 60 -4.92 -7.81 5.17
C ILE A 60 -5.07 -9.11 4.40
N GLU A 61 -5.70 -9.01 3.24
CA GLU A 61 -5.84 -10.09 2.30
C GLU A 61 -5.68 -9.51 0.90
N MET A 62 -4.57 -9.87 0.25
CA MET A 62 -4.30 -9.42 -1.11
C MET A 62 -5.17 -10.20 -2.09
N GLY A 63 -5.67 -9.50 -3.11
CA GLY A 63 -6.36 -10.18 -4.20
C GLY A 63 -5.44 -11.21 -4.88
N LEU A 64 -6.04 -12.20 -5.54
CA LEU A 64 -5.27 -13.28 -6.18
C LEU A 64 -4.41 -12.80 -7.35
N ASP A 65 -4.71 -11.61 -7.88
CA ASP A 65 -3.97 -11.01 -9.00
C ASP A 65 -3.37 -9.65 -8.63
N GLU A 66 -3.29 -9.35 -7.33
CA GLU A 66 -2.85 -8.07 -6.82
C GLU A 66 -1.49 -8.21 -6.13
N ASP A 67 -0.46 -7.60 -6.71
CA ASP A 67 0.87 -7.48 -6.11
C ASP A 67 1.11 -6.05 -5.69
N GLU A 68 1.82 -5.86 -4.59
CA GLU A 68 2.23 -4.53 -4.16
C GLU A 68 3.75 -4.50 -3.90
N TYR A 69 4.39 -3.45 -4.42
CA TYR A 69 5.74 -3.06 -4.04
C TYR A 69 5.64 -1.74 -3.27
N PHE A 70 6.36 -1.61 -2.17
CA PHE A 70 6.48 -0.30 -1.54
C PHE A 70 7.88 -0.04 -1.00
N TYR A 71 8.19 1.24 -0.89
CA TYR A 71 9.47 1.73 -0.34
C TYR A 71 9.16 2.67 0.82
N VAL A 72 9.75 2.39 1.98
CA VAL A 72 9.48 3.13 3.22
C VAL A 72 10.31 4.41 3.26
N THR A 73 9.64 5.57 3.34
CA THR A 73 10.28 6.88 3.41
C THR A 73 10.25 7.48 4.82
N GLU A 74 9.30 7.06 5.66
CA GLU A 74 9.19 7.51 7.05
C GLU A 74 8.62 6.38 7.91
N GLY A 75 9.05 6.31 9.17
CA GLY A 75 8.48 5.41 10.14
C GLY A 75 8.92 3.96 10.01
N ALA A 76 8.13 3.06 10.58
CA ALA A 76 8.45 1.64 10.66
C ALA A 76 7.19 0.81 10.86
N GLY A 77 7.28 -0.46 10.51
CA GLY A 77 6.19 -1.41 10.70
C GLY A 77 6.64 -2.84 10.51
N ALA A 78 5.67 -3.72 10.32
CA ALA A 78 5.92 -5.14 10.08
C ALA A 78 4.77 -5.77 9.31
N LEU A 79 5.09 -6.82 8.59
CA LEU A 79 4.12 -7.76 8.04
C LEU A 79 4.24 -9.06 8.81
N ILE A 80 3.10 -9.59 9.26
CA ILE A 80 3.08 -10.82 10.06
C ILE A 80 2.36 -11.88 9.23
N GLU A 81 3.07 -12.97 8.93
CA GLU A 81 2.54 -14.08 8.15
C GLU A 81 1.60 -14.93 9.02
N THR A 82 0.80 -15.79 8.39
CA THR A 82 -0.19 -16.60 9.10
C THR A 82 0.44 -17.58 10.10
N ASP A 83 1.70 -17.99 9.88
CA ASP A 83 2.44 -18.84 10.81
C ASP A 83 3.07 -18.05 11.98
N GLY A 84 2.86 -16.74 12.04
CA GLY A 84 3.41 -15.87 13.07
C GLY A 84 4.77 -15.27 12.73
N THR A 85 5.35 -15.61 11.59
CA THR A 85 6.62 -15.01 11.17
C THR A 85 6.45 -13.51 10.99
N ARG A 86 7.29 -12.74 11.70
CA ARG A 86 7.25 -11.28 11.67
C ARG A 86 8.39 -10.75 10.81
N ARG A 87 8.03 -9.98 9.79
CA ARG A 87 9.00 -9.34 8.89
C ARG A 87 8.93 -7.83 9.10
N GLU A 88 9.94 -7.29 9.77
CA GLU A 88 10.00 -5.87 10.09
C GLU A 88 10.59 -5.07 8.93
N PHE A 89 10.09 -3.84 8.76
CA PHE A 89 10.62 -2.89 7.79
C PHE A 89 10.73 -1.50 8.40
N ARG A 90 11.64 -0.70 7.85
CA ARG A 90 11.94 0.66 8.30
C ARG A 90 12.35 1.52 7.09
N VAL A 91 12.64 2.79 7.36
CA VAL A 91 13.09 3.73 6.31
C VAL A 91 14.22 3.12 5.50
N GLY A 92 14.07 3.15 4.18
CA GLY A 92 15.05 2.60 3.24
C GLY A 92 14.75 1.17 2.79
N ASP A 93 13.78 0.49 3.41
CA ASP A 93 13.44 -0.86 2.99
C ASP A 93 12.45 -0.84 1.82
N ALA A 94 12.69 -1.74 0.87
CA ALA A 94 11.78 -2.06 -0.20
C ALA A 94 11.10 -3.40 0.13
N VAL A 95 9.78 -3.45 -0.01
CA VAL A 95 8.96 -4.59 0.41
C VAL A 95 8.05 -5.03 -0.72
N ILE A 96 7.90 -6.34 -0.89
CA ILE A 96 6.93 -6.91 -1.82
C ILE A 96 5.87 -7.66 -1.01
N ILE A 97 4.59 -7.31 -1.24
CA ILE A 97 3.47 -8.11 -0.75
C ILE A 97 2.91 -8.84 -1.97
N PRO A 98 3.13 -10.16 -2.08
CA PRO A 98 2.71 -10.89 -3.27
C PRO A 98 1.21 -11.14 -3.29
N ALA A 99 0.69 -11.38 -4.49
CA ALA A 99 -0.71 -11.71 -4.71
C ALA A 99 -1.14 -12.89 -3.84
N GLY A 100 -2.34 -12.79 -3.29
CA GLY A 100 -2.91 -13.83 -2.45
C GLY A 100 -2.38 -13.85 -1.01
N PHE A 101 -1.48 -12.95 -0.65
CA PHE A 101 -0.96 -12.88 0.72
C PHE A 101 -2.08 -12.61 1.72
N LYS A 102 -2.04 -13.33 2.84
CA LYS A 102 -2.91 -13.10 4.00
C LYS A 102 -2.03 -12.95 5.23
N GLY A 103 -2.35 -11.97 6.05
CA GLY A 103 -1.61 -11.73 7.28
C GLY A 103 -2.02 -10.44 7.93
N ILE A 104 -1.10 -9.88 8.72
CA ILE A 104 -1.34 -8.63 9.45
C ILE A 104 -0.36 -7.58 8.97
N PHE A 105 -0.87 -6.38 8.71
CA PHE A 105 -0.06 -5.18 8.49
C PHE A 105 -0.03 -4.42 9.80
N GLU A 106 1.18 -4.13 10.28
CA GLU A 106 1.37 -3.40 11.53
C GLU A 106 2.23 -2.18 11.29
N VAL A 107 1.76 -1.03 11.79
CA VAL A 107 2.53 0.22 11.80
C VAL A 107 2.97 0.44 13.24
N THR A 108 4.28 0.42 13.49
CA THR A 108 4.85 0.60 14.83
C THR A 108 5.27 2.04 15.10
N GLU A 109 5.59 2.79 14.05
CA GLU A 109 5.83 4.23 14.09
C GLU A 109 5.08 4.84 12.92
N PRO A 110 4.49 6.04 13.08
CA PRO A 110 3.75 6.66 11.97
C PRO A 110 4.58 6.61 10.70
N MET A 111 4.03 6.01 9.66
CA MET A 111 4.83 5.69 8.48
C MET A 111 4.32 6.38 7.22
N LYS A 112 5.22 6.50 6.27
CA LYS A 112 4.93 6.92 4.92
C LYS A 112 5.72 6.05 3.96
N LYS A 113 5.09 5.67 2.85
CA LYS A 113 5.72 4.84 1.83
C LYS A 113 5.32 5.30 0.43
N HIS A 114 6.19 5.03 -0.54
CA HIS A 114 5.82 5.07 -1.95
C HIS A 114 5.35 3.67 -2.34
N TYR A 115 4.23 3.57 -3.04
CA TYR A 115 3.69 2.27 -3.44
C TYR A 115 3.55 2.15 -4.95
N VAL A 116 3.65 0.93 -5.41
CA VAL A 116 3.23 0.51 -6.75
C VAL A 116 2.35 -0.71 -6.55
N ILE A 117 1.10 -0.62 -6.96
CA ILE A 117 0.15 -1.73 -6.91
C ILE A 117 -0.14 -2.15 -8.35
N ILE A 118 -0.03 -3.44 -8.61
CA ILE A 118 -0.43 -4.03 -9.88
C ILE A 118 -1.58 -4.97 -9.57
N ASP A 119 -2.75 -4.63 -10.10
CA ASP A 119 -3.97 -5.40 -9.89
C ASP A 119 -4.50 -5.82 -11.25
N ARG A 120 -4.11 -7.03 -11.68
CA ARG A 120 -4.46 -7.52 -13.00
C ARG A 120 -5.92 -7.87 -13.04
N GLN A 121 -6.58 -7.36 -14.07
CA GLN A 121 -7.98 -7.68 -14.28
C GLN A 121 -8.10 -9.03 -14.99
N GLU A 122 -9.14 -9.78 -14.62
CA GLU A 122 -9.44 -11.04 -15.26
C GLU A 122 -9.66 -10.80 -16.75
N GLN A 123 -8.89 -11.52 -17.58
CA GLN A 123 -9.12 -11.49 -19.01
C GLN A 123 -10.24 -12.48 -19.34
N ILE A 124 -11.33 -11.95 -19.84
CA ILE A 124 -12.42 -12.76 -20.36
C ILE A 124 -12.03 -13.18 -21.76
N ALA A 125 -11.80 -14.45 -21.91
CA ALA A 125 -11.45 -15.02 -23.21
C ALA A 125 -12.68 -15.02 -24.16
#